data_c1b2ba9315e2381af5b8e1236ed52d57
#
_entry.id   c1b2ba9315e2381af5b8e1236ed52d57
#
_cell.length_a   1.000
_cell.length_b   1.000
_cell.length_c   1.000
_cell.angle_alpha   90.00
_cell.angle_beta   90.00
_cell.angle_gamma   90.00
#
_symmetry.space_group_name_H-M   'P 1'
#
loop_
_entity.id
_entity.type
_entity.pdbx_description
1 polymer ?
#
loop_
_entity_poly.entity_id
_entity_poly.type
_entity_poly.pdbx_seq_one_letter_code
_entity_poly.pdbx_strand_id
1 'polypeptide(L)'
;MKIGIDAGGTKTTGILYKQTQKVDEYTGEMGNPIVNFDLAVSNVMQVIETLLSKNRLSYSDISSISIGMAGAGTLLSELNATFKHKIQCRFTVDSDLKMSHIATFKNNDGNLFIAGTGSSLLSRQKGQFVQKGGWGHILGDEGSGYWLGKEILKAYIHYIDFSESPLDFMELVPTLKERFPDRSSIIQTVYSKPKTEVAKLATLYTSFEGNQFLQSLAIQAGRDIAKTLLSCNEDTDVVVAFEGSVIQKNAFVFNSFINEMKSAKKNVQVVSSRPANESVFYL
;
A
#
# COMPACT_ATOMS: atom_id res chain seq x y z
N MET A 1 -18.76 3.33 22.49
CA MET A 1 -18.26 3.81 21.18
C MET A 1 -16.91 3.15 20.85
N LYS A 2 -16.47 3.17 19.60
CA LYS A 2 -15.13 2.71 19.17
C LYS A 2 -14.49 3.77 18.28
N ILE A 3 -13.15 3.87 18.28
CA ILE A 3 -12.41 4.76 17.37
C ILE A 3 -11.44 3.92 16.56
N GLY A 4 -11.48 4.05 15.24
CA GLY A 4 -10.51 3.46 14.33
C GLY A 4 -9.65 4.55 13.71
N ILE A 5 -8.33 4.38 13.74
CA ILE A 5 -7.34 5.33 13.19
C ILE A 5 -6.59 4.65 12.05
N ASP A 6 -6.46 5.39 10.95
CA ASP A 6 -5.59 5.06 9.81
C ASP A 6 -4.60 6.21 9.63
N ALA A 7 -3.35 6.00 10.05
CA ALA A 7 -2.31 7.00 10.10
C ALA A 7 -1.27 6.75 9.00
N GLY A 8 -1.44 7.45 7.89
CA GLY A 8 -0.62 7.33 6.69
C GLY A 8 0.57 8.29 6.63
N GLY A 9 1.32 8.23 5.54
CA GLY A 9 2.49 9.09 5.30
C GLY A 9 2.17 10.57 5.02
N THR A 10 0.90 10.93 4.76
CA THR A 10 0.48 12.30 4.43
C THR A 10 -0.63 12.83 5.31
N LYS A 11 -1.46 11.96 5.87
CA LYS A 11 -2.61 12.29 6.71
C LYS A 11 -2.90 11.18 7.70
N THR A 12 -3.62 11.53 8.76
CA THR A 12 -4.18 10.60 9.76
C THR A 12 -5.69 10.75 9.76
N THR A 13 -6.44 9.69 9.47
CA THR A 13 -7.90 9.68 9.48
C THR A 13 -8.41 8.89 10.66
N GLY A 14 -9.20 9.51 11.52
CA GLY A 14 -9.90 8.86 12.63
C GLY A 14 -11.39 8.82 12.38
N ILE A 15 -12.03 7.69 12.69
CA ILE A 15 -13.47 7.52 12.60
C ILE A 15 -14.03 7.05 13.94
N LEU A 16 -15.05 7.76 14.42
CA LEU A 16 -15.84 7.38 15.58
C LEU A 16 -17.01 6.51 15.14
N TYR A 17 -17.17 5.36 15.79
CA TYR A 17 -18.23 4.41 15.50
C TYR A 17 -19.15 4.18 16.70
N LYS A 18 -20.43 4.07 16.43
CA LYS A 18 -21.44 3.51 17.36
C LYS A 18 -21.89 2.16 16.78
N GLN A 19 -21.53 1.06 17.47
CA GLN A 19 -21.61 -0.29 16.88
C GLN A 19 -20.76 -0.36 15.60
N THR A 20 -21.38 -0.52 14.42
CA THR A 20 -20.71 -0.53 13.11
C THR A 20 -21.00 0.74 12.27
N GLN A 21 -21.81 1.66 12.81
CA GLN A 21 -22.18 2.89 12.09
C GLN A 21 -21.17 4.01 12.36
N LYS A 22 -20.68 4.66 11.32
CA LYS A 22 -19.88 5.88 11.40
C LYS A 22 -20.71 7.02 11.98
N VAL A 23 -20.21 7.62 13.06
CA VAL A 23 -20.83 8.76 13.75
C VAL A 23 -20.16 10.06 13.34
N ASP A 24 -18.83 10.10 13.37
CA ASP A 24 -18.01 11.27 13.01
C ASP A 24 -16.68 10.85 12.43
N GLU A 25 -16.03 11.78 11.74
CA GLU A 25 -14.70 11.61 11.16
C GLU A 25 -13.89 12.89 11.35
N TYR A 26 -12.60 12.72 11.59
CA TYR A 26 -11.65 13.81 11.58
C TYR A 26 -10.36 13.37 10.88
N THR A 27 -9.82 14.26 10.04
CA THR A 27 -8.54 14.05 9.35
C THR A 27 -7.55 15.09 9.82
N GLY A 28 -6.42 14.63 10.35
CA GLY A 28 -5.26 15.42 10.76
C GLY A 28 -4.06 15.17 9.84
N GLU A 29 -2.92 15.69 10.27
CA GLU A 29 -1.64 15.64 9.59
C GLU A 29 -1.04 14.20 9.55
N MET A 30 0.14 14.04 8.95
CA MET A 30 0.80 12.76 8.76
C MET A 30 1.01 11.97 10.05
N GLY A 31 0.90 10.62 9.97
CA GLY A 31 1.06 9.72 11.11
C GLY A 31 2.13 8.63 10.92
N ASN A 32 3.21 8.91 10.16
CA ASN A 32 4.28 7.95 9.93
C ASN A 32 5.44 8.15 10.93
N PRO A 33 5.63 7.23 11.91
CA PRO A 33 6.63 7.38 12.97
C PRO A 33 8.09 7.21 12.49
N ILE A 34 8.33 6.60 11.32
CA ILE A 34 9.68 6.55 10.73
C ILE A 34 10.13 7.93 10.27
N VAL A 35 9.19 8.76 9.78
CA VAL A 35 9.51 10.11 9.32
C VAL A 35 9.76 11.03 10.50
N ASN A 36 8.87 10.99 11.49
CA ASN A 36 9.02 11.73 12.74
C ASN A 36 8.13 11.07 13.82
N PHE A 37 8.76 10.44 14.81
CA PHE A 37 8.07 9.67 15.83
C PHE A 37 7.13 10.53 16.69
N ASP A 38 7.66 11.61 17.27
CA ASP A 38 6.90 12.45 18.20
C ASP A 38 5.75 13.16 17.50
N LEU A 39 5.99 13.66 16.30
CA LEU A 39 4.96 14.33 15.50
C LEU A 39 3.86 13.34 15.09
N ALA A 40 4.20 12.12 14.67
CA ALA A 40 3.23 11.10 14.30
C ALA A 40 2.34 10.72 15.48
N VAL A 41 2.94 10.51 16.67
CA VAL A 41 2.19 10.24 17.90
C VAL A 41 1.29 11.43 18.27
N SER A 42 1.81 12.65 18.20
CA SER A 42 1.04 13.87 18.49
C SER A 42 -0.15 14.04 17.55
N ASN A 43 0.02 13.78 16.25
CA ASN A 43 -1.04 13.89 15.26
C ASN A 43 -2.14 12.82 15.48
N VAL A 44 -1.76 11.59 15.81
CA VAL A 44 -2.72 10.53 16.18
C VAL A 44 -3.52 10.93 17.42
N MET A 45 -2.86 11.43 18.46
CA MET A 45 -3.52 11.89 19.68
C MET A 45 -4.46 13.06 19.40
N GLN A 46 -4.05 14.03 18.60
CA GLN A 46 -4.89 15.15 18.19
C GLN A 46 -6.18 14.68 17.49
N VAL A 47 -6.07 13.68 16.61
CA VAL A 47 -7.24 13.10 15.93
C VAL A 47 -8.20 12.47 16.94
N ILE A 48 -7.69 11.68 17.90
CA ILE A 48 -8.49 11.04 18.94
C ILE A 48 -9.19 12.10 19.82
N GLU A 49 -8.43 13.06 20.35
CA GLU A 49 -8.92 14.11 21.22
C GLU A 49 -9.95 15.02 20.54
N THR A 50 -9.75 15.30 19.23
CA THR A 50 -10.71 16.07 18.45
C THR A 50 -12.03 15.31 18.30
N LEU A 51 -11.99 14.01 18.00
CA LEU A 51 -13.20 13.19 17.92
C LEU A 51 -13.95 13.13 19.26
N LEU A 52 -13.23 13.00 20.37
CA LEU A 52 -13.82 12.99 21.71
C LEU A 52 -14.47 14.34 22.02
N SER A 53 -13.75 15.44 21.87
CA SER A 53 -14.24 16.78 22.22
C SER A 53 -15.44 17.23 21.36
N LYS A 54 -15.38 17.04 20.05
CA LYS A 54 -16.48 17.36 19.12
C LYS A 54 -17.77 16.62 19.48
N ASN A 55 -17.67 15.39 19.96
CA ASN A 55 -18.81 14.55 20.30
C ASN A 55 -19.17 14.58 21.80
N ARG A 56 -18.49 15.43 22.60
CA ARG A 56 -18.68 15.55 24.06
C ARG A 56 -18.52 14.21 24.77
N LEU A 57 -17.51 13.43 24.34
CA LEU A 57 -17.16 12.12 24.89
C LEU A 57 -15.86 12.21 25.70
N SER A 58 -15.68 11.25 26.58
CA SER A 58 -14.44 10.98 27.31
C SER A 58 -13.92 9.57 26.99
N TYR A 59 -12.73 9.20 27.45
CA TYR A 59 -12.20 7.85 27.25
C TYR A 59 -13.08 6.76 27.89
N SER A 60 -13.87 7.08 28.93
CA SER A 60 -14.80 6.13 29.56
C SER A 60 -15.97 5.75 28.64
N ASP A 61 -16.27 6.55 27.61
CA ASP A 61 -17.31 6.27 26.61
C ASP A 61 -16.80 5.41 25.45
N ILE A 62 -15.47 5.17 25.40
CA ILE A 62 -14.81 4.45 24.32
C ILE A 62 -14.42 3.05 24.81
N SER A 63 -15.00 2.04 24.17
CA SER A 63 -14.70 0.63 24.52
C SER A 63 -13.35 0.15 23.96
N SER A 64 -12.94 0.65 22.81
CA SER A 64 -11.64 0.34 22.21
C SER A 64 -11.21 1.34 21.13
N ILE A 65 -9.90 1.48 20.96
CA ILE A 65 -9.27 2.25 19.86
C ILE A 65 -8.34 1.30 19.09
N SER A 66 -8.45 1.27 17.75
CA SER A 66 -7.45 0.63 16.89
C SER A 66 -6.66 1.68 16.12
N ILE A 67 -5.34 1.53 16.04
CA ILE A 67 -4.44 2.50 15.42
C ILE A 67 -3.57 1.74 14.41
N GLY A 68 -3.84 1.93 13.11
CA GLY A 68 -2.99 1.46 12.02
C GLY A 68 -2.04 2.59 11.61
N MET A 69 -0.73 2.36 11.66
CA MET A 69 0.27 3.39 11.34
C MET A 69 1.23 2.91 10.25
N ALA A 70 1.33 3.68 9.17
CA ALA A 70 2.33 3.43 8.14
C ALA A 70 3.75 3.48 8.75
N GLY A 71 4.56 2.45 8.46
CA GLY A 71 5.92 2.39 8.97
C GLY A 71 6.07 1.96 10.43
N ALA A 72 5.00 1.60 11.13
CA ALA A 72 5.06 1.22 12.54
C ALA A 72 5.83 -0.07 12.83
N GLY A 73 6.01 -0.96 11.84
CA GLY A 73 6.45 -2.34 12.05
C GLY A 73 7.66 -2.53 12.98
N THR A 74 8.70 -1.72 12.83
CA THR A 74 9.92 -1.80 13.67
C THR A 74 9.82 -1.03 14.98
N LEU A 75 8.79 -0.19 15.16
CA LEU A 75 8.62 0.73 16.29
C LEU A 75 7.46 0.35 17.21
N LEU A 76 6.85 -0.82 17.01
CA LEU A 76 5.64 -1.25 17.73
C LEU A 76 5.81 -1.25 19.25
N SER A 77 6.96 -1.68 19.75
CA SER A 77 7.23 -1.70 21.20
C SER A 77 7.19 -0.28 21.79
N GLU A 78 7.86 0.65 21.13
CA GLU A 78 7.95 2.06 21.55
C GLU A 78 6.61 2.78 21.41
N LEU A 79 5.89 2.55 20.33
CA LEU A 79 4.53 3.09 20.11
C LEU A 79 3.55 2.57 21.19
N ASN A 80 3.57 1.27 21.48
CA ASN A 80 2.74 0.70 22.56
C ASN A 80 3.05 1.34 23.92
N ALA A 81 4.33 1.48 24.27
CA ALA A 81 4.72 2.13 25.52
C ALA A 81 4.24 3.59 25.57
N THR A 82 4.43 4.33 24.49
CA THR A 82 4.05 5.75 24.41
C THR A 82 2.53 5.95 24.49
N PHE A 83 1.73 5.18 23.72
CA PHE A 83 0.27 5.30 23.75
C PHE A 83 -0.34 4.84 25.07
N LYS A 84 0.28 3.85 25.75
CA LYS A 84 -0.17 3.39 27.07
C LYS A 84 -0.20 4.50 28.12
N HIS A 85 0.67 5.50 28.01
CA HIS A 85 0.68 6.66 28.91
C HIS A 85 -0.31 7.76 28.52
N LYS A 86 -0.84 7.73 27.30
CA LYS A 86 -1.69 8.78 26.73
C LYS A 86 -3.16 8.36 26.60
N ILE A 87 -3.44 7.11 26.26
CA ILE A 87 -4.78 6.58 26.00
C ILE A 87 -5.30 5.87 27.27
N GLN A 88 -6.46 6.33 27.76
CA GLN A 88 -7.05 5.84 29.03
C GLN A 88 -8.16 4.80 28.80
N CYS A 89 -8.16 4.09 27.68
CA CYS A 89 -9.05 2.96 27.39
C CYS A 89 -8.29 1.83 26.70
N ARG A 90 -8.96 0.73 26.40
CA ARG A 90 -8.35 -0.37 25.62
C ARG A 90 -7.93 0.15 24.24
N PHE A 91 -6.71 -0.13 23.82
CA PHE A 91 -6.23 0.20 22.49
C PHE A 91 -5.36 -0.93 21.92
N THR A 92 -5.21 -0.91 20.61
CA THR A 92 -4.27 -1.75 19.83
C THR A 92 -3.59 -0.87 18.80
N VAL A 93 -2.27 -0.93 18.69
CA VAL A 93 -1.48 -0.28 17.63
C VAL A 93 -0.70 -1.32 16.86
N ASP A 94 -0.71 -1.21 15.53
CA ASP A 94 0.08 -2.05 14.63
C ASP A 94 0.31 -1.29 13.30
N SER A 95 0.98 -1.93 12.34
CA SER A 95 1.12 -1.35 11.01
C SER A 95 -0.25 -1.18 10.32
N ASP A 96 -0.36 -0.15 9.49
CA ASP A 96 -1.52 0.10 8.63
C ASP A 96 -1.89 -1.14 7.80
N LEU A 97 -0.88 -1.78 7.22
CA LEU A 97 -1.03 -3.02 6.44
C LEU A 97 -1.67 -4.15 7.26
N LYS A 98 -1.24 -4.36 8.51
CA LYS A 98 -1.81 -5.41 9.37
C LYS A 98 -3.21 -5.06 9.83
N MET A 99 -3.48 -3.79 10.12
CA MET A 99 -4.81 -3.34 10.48
C MET A 99 -5.79 -3.43 9.29
N SER A 100 -5.36 -3.09 8.08
CA SER A 100 -6.16 -3.31 6.86
C SER A 100 -6.42 -4.80 6.62
N HIS A 101 -5.44 -5.68 6.86
CA HIS A 101 -5.64 -7.12 6.76
C HIS A 101 -6.70 -7.61 7.77
N ILE A 102 -6.59 -7.20 9.04
CA ILE A 102 -7.54 -7.56 10.10
C ILE A 102 -8.96 -7.07 9.74
N ALA A 103 -9.09 -5.85 9.26
CA ALA A 103 -10.36 -5.29 8.81
C ALA A 103 -10.96 -6.08 7.63
N THR A 104 -10.13 -6.37 6.63
CA THR A 104 -10.53 -7.05 5.39
C THR A 104 -11.00 -8.49 5.64
N PHE A 105 -10.24 -9.25 6.38
CA PHE A 105 -10.50 -10.67 6.62
C PHE A 105 -11.19 -10.95 7.96
N LYS A 106 -11.62 -9.89 8.68
CA LYS A 106 -12.30 -10.01 9.98
C LYS A 106 -11.48 -10.82 10.99
N ASN A 107 -10.17 -10.58 11.00
CA ASN A 107 -9.19 -11.32 11.79
C ASN A 107 -9.11 -12.84 11.48
N ASN A 108 -9.46 -13.27 10.26
CA ASN A 108 -9.27 -14.63 9.76
C ASN A 108 -8.07 -14.69 8.80
N ASP A 109 -7.75 -15.90 8.37
CA ASP A 109 -6.71 -16.16 7.38
C ASP A 109 -7.07 -15.55 6.01
N GLY A 110 -6.08 -15.12 5.27
CA GLY A 110 -6.23 -14.46 3.97
C GLY A 110 -4.95 -13.72 3.55
N ASN A 111 -5.00 -13.10 2.38
CA ASN A 111 -3.86 -12.46 1.76
C ASN A 111 -4.20 -11.03 1.36
N LEU A 112 -3.52 -10.03 1.94
CA LEU A 112 -3.63 -8.63 1.52
C LEU A 112 -2.40 -8.26 0.70
N PHE A 113 -2.57 -7.98 -0.58
CA PHE A 113 -1.50 -7.56 -1.47
C PHE A 113 -1.65 -6.08 -1.83
N ILE A 114 -0.64 -5.29 -1.52
CA ILE A 114 -0.54 -3.90 -1.95
C ILE A 114 0.31 -3.84 -3.23
N ALA A 115 -0.22 -3.24 -4.31
CA ALA A 115 0.50 -2.91 -5.53
C ALA A 115 0.12 -1.49 -5.99
N GLY A 116 0.72 -0.51 -5.33
CA GLY A 116 0.59 0.92 -5.58
C GLY A 116 1.92 1.53 -5.98
N THR A 117 2.39 2.58 -5.28
CA THR A 117 3.73 3.14 -5.48
C THR A 117 4.82 2.13 -5.18
N GLY A 118 4.68 1.33 -4.12
CA GLY A 118 5.48 0.14 -3.81
C GLY A 118 4.62 -1.11 -3.82
N SER A 119 5.21 -2.28 -3.50
CA SER A 119 4.49 -3.54 -3.41
C SER A 119 4.84 -4.33 -2.15
N SER A 120 3.84 -4.99 -1.56
CA SER A 120 4.01 -5.85 -0.38
C SER A 120 2.84 -6.81 -0.25
N LEU A 121 3.09 -8.01 0.22
CA LEU A 121 2.08 -8.99 0.62
C LEU A 121 2.13 -9.19 2.13
N LEU A 122 0.99 -9.11 2.79
CA LEU A 122 0.78 -9.63 4.13
C LEU A 122 -0.18 -10.82 4.05
N SER A 123 0.32 -12.00 4.34
CA SER A 123 -0.44 -13.25 4.40
C SER A 123 -0.67 -13.63 5.85
N ARG A 124 -1.87 -14.08 6.19
CA ARG A 124 -2.14 -14.78 7.45
C ARG A 124 -2.55 -16.20 7.12
N GLN A 125 -1.81 -17.15 7.71
CA GLN A 125 -2.00 -18.59 7.50
C GLN A 125 -2.00 -19.28 8.87
N LYS A 126 -3.04 -20.04 9.18
CA LYS A 126 -3.19 -20.74 10.47
C LYS A 126 -2.97 -19.78 11.66
N GLY A 127 -3.49 -18.56 11.53
CA GLY A 127 -3.37 -17.50 12.54
C GLY A 127 -2.04 -16.77 12.62
N GLN A 128 -1.02 -17.16 11.83
CA GLN A 128 0.31 -16.55 11.83
C GLN A 128 0.47 -15.57 10.64
N PHE A 129 0.98 -14.40 10.92
CA PHE A 129 1.27 -13.39 9.90
C PHE A 129 2.66 -13.59 9.28
N VAL A 130 2.73 -13.56 7.97
CA VAL A 130 3.97 -13.56 7.19
C VAL A 130 3.93 -12.42 6.18
N GLN A 131 4.94 -11.58 6.17
CA GLN A 131 5.13 -10.55 5.17
C GLN A 131 6.10 -11.02 4.09
N LYS A 132 5.78 -10.78 2.82
CA LYS A 132 6.65 -10.98 1.66
C LYS A 132 6.72 -9.70 0.83
N GLY A 133 7.89 -9.41 0.28
CA GLY A 133 8.13 -8.12 -0.36
C GLY A 133 8.14 -6.97 0.64
N GLY A 134 7.90 -5.75 0.16
CA GLY A 134 7.93 -4.56 1.02
C GLY A 134 9.33 -4.15 1.49
N TRP A 135 10.37 -4.58 0.76
CA TRP A 135 11.78 -4.22 1.03
C TRP A 135 12.13 -2.80 0.57
N GLY A 136 11.16 -2.12 -0.03
CA GLY A 136 11.35 -0.79 -0.59
C GLY A 136 11.87 -0.81 -2.03
N HIS A 137 11.79 0.33 -2.68
CA HIS A 137 11.98 0.48 -4.12
C HIS A 137 13.41 0.24 -4.64
N ILE A 138 14.41 0.25 -3.75
CA ILE A 138 15.81 -0.03 -4.11
C ILE A 138 16.07 -1.53 -4.18
N LEU A 139 15.51 -2.31 -3.23
CA LEU A 139 15.79 -3.73 -3.06
C LEU A 139 14.67 -4.66 -3.57
N GLY A 140 13.48 -4.11 -3.86
CA GLY A 140 12.30 -4.88 -4.20
C GLY A 140 11.24 -4.03 -4.87
N ASP A 141 9.99 -4.13 -4.38
CA ASP A 141 8.80 -3.48 -4.92
C ASP A 141 8.43 -3.95 -6.34
N GLU A 142 8.79 -5.20 -6.72
CA GLU A 142 8.41 -5.82 -8.01
C GLU A 142 6.88 -5.77 -8.17
N GLY A 143 6.42 -5.47 -9.38
CA GLY A 143 5.01 -5.33 -9.69
C GLY A 143 4.35 -4.04 -9.19
N SER A 144 5.13 -3.09 -8.64
CA SER A 144 4.64 -1.77 -8.22
C SER A 144 4.72 -0.71 -9.32
N GLY A 145 4.11 0.45 -9.07
CA GLY A 145 4.23 1.61 -9.95
C GLY A 145 5.67 2.14 -10.05
N TYR A 146 6.43 2.09 -8.96
CA TYR A 146 7.85 2.47 -9.01
C TYR A 146 8.66 1.49 -9.87
N TRP A 147 8.43 0.18 -9.72
CA TRP A 147 9.10 -0.83 -10.53
C TRP A 147 8.80 -0.61 -12.01
N LEU A 148 7.53 -0.44 -12.38
CA LEU A 148 7.11 -0.13 -13.76
C LEU A 148 7.79 1.13 -14.29
N GLY A 149 7.76 2.21 -13.51
CA GLY A 149 8.40 3.49 -13.88
C GLY A 149 9.91 3.38 -14.03
N LYS A 150 10.56 2.59 -13.17
CA LYS A 150 12.00 2.32 -13.25
C LYS A 150 12.37 1.55 -14.54
N GLU A 151 11.59 0.54 -14.91
CA GLU A 151 11.83 -0.21 -16.15
C GLU A 151 11.61 0.66 -17.40
N ILE A 152 10.60 1.57 -17.39
CA ILE A 152 10.42 2.56 -18.45
C ILE A 152 11.64 3.49 -18.54
N LEU A 153 12.15 4.01 -17.42
CA LEU A 153 13.34 4.85 -17.41
C LEU A 153 14.60 4.10 -17.87
N LYS A 154 14.76 2.84 -17.50
CA LYS A 154 15.89 2.02 -18.00
C LYS A 154 15.86 1.86 -19.51
N ALA A 155 14.69 1.60 -20.10
CA ALA A 155 14.54 1.55 -21.54
C ALA A 155 14.83 2.91 -22.21
N TYR A 156 14.40 4.02 -21.58
CA TYR A 156 14.67 5.36 -22.09
C TYR A 156 16.16 5.71 -22.03
N ILE A 157 16.86 5.38 -20.95
CA ILE A 157 18.30 5.58 -20.83
C ILE A 157 19.05 4.75 -21.86
N HIS A 158 18.64 3.50 -22.08
CA HIS A 158 19.24 2.63 -23.11
C HIS A 158 19.07 3.24 -24.51
N TYR A 159 17.89 3.76 -24.82
CA TYR A 159 17.65 4.48 -26.07
C TYR A 159 18.53 5.72 -26.22
N ILE A 160 18.70 6.53 -25.16
CA ILE A 160 19.57 7.73 -25.17
C ILE A 160 21.04 7.33 -25.46
N ASP A 161 21.53 6.29 -24.80
CA ASP A 161 22.94 5.92 -24.85
C ASP A 161 23.31 5.14 -26.12
N PHE A 162 22.39 4.30 -26.65
CA PHE A 162 22.72 3.34 -27.71
C PHE A 162 21.84 3.48 -28.98
N SER A 163 20.82 4.34 -28.96
CA SER A 163 19.80 4.46 -30.03
C SER A 163 19.05 3.14 -30.33
N GLU A 164 19.02 2.25 -29.36
CA GLU A 164 18.30 0.98 -29.39
C GLU A 164 17.10 1.01 -28.46
N SER A 165 15.99 0.39 -28.84
CA SER A 165 14.79 0.36 -28.04
C SER A 165 13.98 -0.93 -28.21
N PRO A 166 13.20 -1.32 -27.18
CA PRO A 166 12.22 -2.38 -27.34
C PRO A 166 11.15 -2.03 -28.39
N LEU A 167 10.40 -3.04 -28.83
CA LEU A 167 9.29 -2.87 -29.74
C LEU A 167 8.28 -1.84 -29.19
N ASP A 168 7.79 -0.96 -30.03
CA ASP A 168 6.82 0.12 -29.76
C ASP A 168 7.31 1.18 -28.73
N PHE A 169 8.53 1.06 -28.21
CA PHE A 169 9.06 2.04 -27.24
C PHE A 169 9.15 3.46 -27.83
N MET A 170 9.39 3.58 -29.12
CA MET A 170 9.54 4.85 -29.81
C MET A 170 8.32 5.77 -29.68
N GLU A 171 7.13 5.19 -29.48
CA GLU A 171 5.90 5.96 -29.22
C GLU A 171 5.97 6.77 -27.92
N LEU A 172 6.73 6.30 -26.94
CA LEU A 172 6.86 6.93 -25.62
C LEU A 172 7.92 8.05 -25.61
N VAL A 173 8.86 8.00 -26.55
CA VAL A 173 10.04 8.90 -26.57
C VAL A 173 9.66 10.39 -26.54
N PRO A 174 8.68 10.90 -27.31
CA PRO A 174 8.30 12.31 -27.25
C PRO A 174 7.86 12.74 -25.85
N THR A 175 6.98 11.96 -25.21
CA THR A 175 6.47 12.22 -23.85
C THR A 175 7.59 12.12 -22.81
N LEU A 176 8.47 11.14 -22.94
CA LEU A 176 9.60 10.97 -22.04
C LEU A 176 10.63 12.10 -22.18
N LYS A 177 10.87 12.56 -23.42
CA LYS A 177 11.78 13.69 -23.71
C LYS A 177 11.23 15.01 -23.18
N GLU A 178 9.94 15.25 -23.26
CA GLU A 178 9.29 16.42 -22.66
C GLU A 178 9.48 16.41 -21.13
N ARG A 179 9.28 15.26 -20.48
CA ARG A 179 9.40 15.13 -19.03
C ARG A 179 10.85 15.08 -18.55
N PHE A 180 11.75 14.52 -19.34
CA PHE A 180 13.16 14.35 -19.06
C PHE A 180 14.00 14.85 -20.25
N PRO A 181 14.16 16.18 -20.39
CA PRO A 181 14.84 16.77 -21.54
C PRO A 181 16.34 16.44 -21.62
N ASP A 182 16.93 16.08 -20.48
CA ASP A 182 18.36 15.78 -20.35
C ASP A 182 18.64 14.74 -19.27
N ARG A 183 19.89 14.27 -19.22
CA ARG A 183 20.39 13.32 -18.24
C ARG A 183 20.22 13.81 -16.79
N SER A 184 20.42 15.11 -16.57
CA SER A 184 20.35 15.69 -15.21
C SER A 184 18.95 15.59 -14.64
N SER A 185 17.92 15.82 -15.44
CA SER A 185 16.50 15.73 -15.04
C SER A 185 16.11 14.30 -14.63
N ILE A 186 16.65 13.27 -15.29
CA ILE A 186 16.46 11.86 -14.89
C ILE A 186 17.11 11.61 -13.54
N ILE A 187 18.39 11.95 -13.40
CA ILE A 187 19.17 11.75 -12.18
C ILE A 187 18.49 12.47 -11.00
N GLN A 188 18.13 13.74 -11.18
CA GLN A 188 17.44 14.51 -10.14
C GLN A 188 16.10 13.85 -9.74
N THR A 189 15.34 13.34 -10.71
CA THR A 189 14.05 12.70 -10.41
C THR A 189 14.23 11.41 -9.61
N VAL A 190 15.24 10.60 -9.93
CA VAL A 190 15.46 9.31 -9.26
C VAL A 190 16.08 9.48 -7.87
N TYR A 191 17.05 10.39 -7.71
CA TYR A 191 17.85 10.48 -6.50
C TYR A 191 17.45 11.60 -5.54
N SER A 192 16.76 12.64 -6.03
CA SER A 192 16.45 13.83 -5.20
C SER A 192 14.96 14.07 -5.01
N LYS A 193 14.08 13.43 -5.81
CA LYS A 193 12.63 13.58 -5.67
C LYS A 193 12.01 12.37 -4.96
N PRO A 194 10.78 12.53 -4.42
CA PRO A 194 10.05 11.39 -3.88
C PRO A 194 9.88 10.26 -4.91
N LYS A 195 9.95 9.01 -4.48
CA LYS A 195 9.79 7.82 -5.34
C LYS A 195 8.48 7.82 -6.15
N THR A 196 7.47 8.55 -5.69
CA THR A 196 6.20 8.73 -6.41
C THR A 196 6.39 9.37 -7.78
N GLU A 197 7.43 10.18 -7.99
CA GLU A 197 7.69 10.81 -9.29
C GLU A 197 8.09 9.76 -10.35
N VAL A 198 8.86 8.77 -9.98
CA VAL A 198 9.17 7.63 -10.85
C VAL A 198 7.91 6.76 -11.03
N ALA A 199 7.18 6.47 -9.95
CA ALA A 199 5.97 5.67 -10.01
C ALA A 199 4.86 6.27 -10.90
N LYS A 200 4.81 7.58 -11.05
CA LYS A 200 3.88 8.26 -11.99
C LYS A 200 4.07 7.83 -13.45
N LEU A 201 5.24 7.34 -13.84
CA LEU A 201 5.44 6.82 -15.20
C LEU A 201 4.56 5.61 -15.50
N ALA A 202 4.17 4.85 -14.47
CA ALA A 202 3.21 3.76 -14.64
C ALA A 202 1.85 4.24 -15.20
N THR A 203 1.51 5.53 -15.11
CA THR A 203 0.27 6.05 -15.70
C THR A 203 0.32 6.17 -17.23
N LEU A 204 1.49 6.03 -17.85
CA LEU A 204 1.60 6.02 -19.33
C LEU A 204 0.75 4.93 -19.99
N TYR A 205 0.42 3.86 -19.24
CA TYR A 205 -0.55 2.86 -19.69
C TYR A 205 -1.87 3.44 -20.18
N THR A 206 -2.38 4.47 -19.51
CA THR A 206 -3.67 5.07 -19.85
C THR A 206 -3.60 5.97 -21.07
N SER A 207 -2.39 6.43 -21.42
CA SER A 207 -2.16 7.33 -22.57
C SER A 207 -1.70 6.58 -23.83
N PHE A 208 -1.18 5.36 -23.68
CA PHE A 208 -0.64 4.54 -24.75
C PHE A 208 -1.26 3.15 -24.73
N GLU A 209 -2.58 3.09 -24.84
CA GLU A 209 -3.33 1.83 -24.92
C GLU A 209 -2.89 1.02 -26.13
N GLY A 210 -2.55 -0.25 -25.93
CA GLY A 210 -2.07 -1.11 -27.02
C GLY A 210 -0.55 -1.16 -27.18
N ASN A 211 0.22 -0.27 -26.55
CA ASN A 211 1.68 -0.27 -26.62
C ASN A 211 2.27 -1.59 -26.06
N GLN A 212 2.94 -2.37 -26.93
CA GLN A 212 3.41 -3.71 -26.59
C GLN A 212 4.51 -3.71 -25.52
N PHE A 213 5.37 -2.70 -25.52
CA PHE A 213 6.41 -2.57 -24.48
C PHE A 213 5.76 -2.40 -23.10
N LEU A 214 4.81 -1.47 -22.95
CA LEU A 214 4.10 -1.28 -21.68
C LEU A 214 3.34 -2.53 -21.27
N GLN A 215 2.63 -3.18 -22.22
CA GLN A 215 1.93 -4.44 -21.94
C GLN A 215 2.88 -5.53 -21.44
N SER A 216 4.08 -5.65 -22.02
CA SER A 216 5.07 -6.63 -21.58
C SER A 216 5.50 -6.42 -20.12
N LEU A 217 5.71 -5.17 -19.72
CA LEU A 217 6.01 -4.80 -18.33
C LEU A 217 4.83 -5.11 -17.39
N ALA A 218 3.59 -4.84 -17.82
CA ALA A 218 2.40 -5.16 -17.02
C ALA A 218 2.22 -6.67 -16.82
N ILE A 219 2.46 -7.44 -17.87
CA ILE A 219 2.43 -8.91 -17.79
C ILE A 219 3.47 -9.39 -16.80
N GLN A 220 4.68 -8.85 -16.85
CA GLN A 220 5.73 -9.21 -15.89
C GLN A 220 5.36 -8.81 -14.45
N ALA A 221 4.79 -7.61 -14.24
CA ALA A 221 4.30 -7.18 -12.94
C ALA A 221 3.25 -8.16 -12.37
N GLY A 222 2.30 -8.61 -13.18
CA GLY A 222 1.30 -9.60 -12.77
C GLY A 222 1.91 -10.94 -12.38
N ARG A 223 2.94 -11.40 -13.10
CA ARG A 223 3.71 -12.61 -12.77
C ARG A 223 4.43 -12.48 -11.43
N ASP A 224 5.07 -11.35 -11.18
CA ASP A 224 5.81 -11.12 -9.94
C ASP A 224 4.86 -11.07 -8.72
N ILE A 225 3.68 -10.46 -8.87
CA ILE A 225 2.62 -10.46 -7.86
C ILE A 225 2.14 -11.91 -7.59
N ALA A 226 1.89 -12.69 -8.64
CA ALA A 226 1.46 -14.09 -8.49
C ALA A 226 2.55 -14.94 -7.81
N LYS A 227 3.81 -14.81 -8.23
CA LYS A 227 4.94 -15.51 -7.63
C LYS A 227 5.07 -15.22 -6.13
N THR A 228 4.90 -13.96 -5.73
CA THR A 228 4.94 -13.57 -4.33
C THR A 228 3.80 -14.20 -3.54
N LEU A 229 2.57 -14.20 -4.08
CA LEU A 229 1.42 -14.81 -3.43
C LEU A 229 1.56 -16.33 -3.31
N LEU A 230 2.02 -17.00 -4.36
CA LEU A 230 2.26 -18.45 -4.38
C LEU A 230 3.30 -18.88 -3.34
N SER A 231 4.29 -18.04 -3.03
CA SER A 231 5.32 -18.34 -2.02
C SER A 231 4.79 -18.46 -0.58
N CYS A 232 3.55 -18.03 -0.34
CA CYS A 232 2.90 -18.10 0.98
C CYS A 232 1.71 -19.06 1.00
N ASN A 233 1.25 -19.57 -0.15
CA ASN A 233 -0.03 -20.30 -0.23
C ASN A 233 0.17 -21.69 -0.82
N GLU A 234 0.16 -22.71 0.05
CA GLU A 234 0.17 -24.13 -0.37
C GLU A 234 -1.22 -24.61 -0.78
N ASP A 235 -2.29 -24.07 -0.19
CA ASP A 235 -3.67 -24.47 -0.44
C ASP A 235 -4.10 -24.19 -1.87
N THR A 236 -5.05 -24.99 -2.37
CA THR A 236 -5.65 -24.81 -3.71
C THR A 236 -6.52 -23.57 -3.77
N ASP A 237 -7.28 -23.29 -2.71
CA ASP A 237 -8.17 -22.13 -2.63
C ASP A 237 -7.45 -20.96 -1.94
N VAL A 238 -7.33 -19.84 -2.64
CA VAL A 238 -6.59 -18.67 -2.19
C VAL A 238 -7.53 -17.47 -2.14
N VAL A 239 -7.75 -16.94 -0.94
CA VAL A 239 -8.51 -15.69 -0.75
C VAL A 239 -7.53 -14.53 -0.71
N VAL A 240 -7.73 -13.53 -1.57
CA VAL A 240 -6.86 -12.35 -1.68
C VAL A 240 -7.66 -11.06 -1.79
N ALA A 241 -7.20 -10.02 -1.12
CA ALA A 241 -7.62 -8.65 -1.34
C ALA A 241 -6.46 -7.85 -1.95
N PHE A 242 -6.79 -6.90 -2.81
CA PHE A 242 -5.80 -6.02 -3.42
C PHE A 242 -6.01 -4.57 -3.02
N GLU A 243 -4.91 -3.89 -2.76
CA GLU A 243 -4.84 -2.43 -2.64
C GLU A 243 -3.83 -1.85 -3.63
N GLY A 244 -4.09 -0.62 -4.07
CA GLY A 244 -3.20 0.10 -4.98
C GLY A 244 -3.62 0.02 -6.44
N SER A 245 -3.30 1.12 -7.15
CA SER A 245 -3.80 1.37 -8.50
C SER A 245 -3.23 0.45 -9.57
N VAL A 246 -2.04 -0.12 -9.36
CA VAL A 246 -1.39 -0.97 -10.38
C VAL A 246 -2.22 -2.23 -10.62
N ILE A 247 -2.52 -3.00 -9.59
CA ILE A 247 -3.28 -4.24 -9.74
C ILE A 247 -4.79 -3.99 -9.96
N GLN A 248 -5.33 -2.92 -9.36
CA GLN A 248 -6.77 -2.64 -9.42
C GLN A 248 -7.21 -1.97 -10.73
N LYS A 249 -6.33 -1.21 -11.39
CA LYS A 249 -6.68 -0.40 -12.58
C LYS A 249 -6.02 -0.85 -13.87
N ASN A 250 -5.01 -1.74 -13.80
CA ASN A 250 -4.34 -2.25 -14.99
C ASN A 250 -4.79 -3.69 -15.29
N ALA A 251 -5.64 -3.84 -16.31
CA ALA A 251 -6.19 -5.15 -16.70
C ALA A 251 -5.11 -6.15 -17.13
N PHE A 252 -4.00 -5.70 -17.75
CA PHE A 252 -2.90 -6.60 -18.13
C PHE A 252 -2.19 -7.19 -16.92
N VAL A 253 -1.96 -6.37 -15.89
CA VAL A 253 -1.40 -6.85 -14.61
C VAL A 253 -2.33 -7.88 -13.98
N PHE A 254 -3.61 -7.54 -13.84
CA PHE A 254 -4.59 -8.42 -13.21
C PHE A 254 -4.80 -9.73 -13.98
N ASN A 255 -4.94 -9.66 -15.31
CA ASN A 255 -5.12 -10.84 -16.13
C ASN A 255 -3.90 -11.75 -16.13
N SER A 256 -2.69 -11.17 -16.16
CA SER A 256 -1.46 -11.93 -16.04
C SER A 256 -1.36 -12.63 -14.68
N PHE A 257 -1.66 -11.92 -13.58
CA PHE A 257 -1.76 -12.51 -12.25
C PHE A 257 -2.73 -13.72 -12.23
N ILE A 258 -3.95 -13.55 -12.74
CA ILE A 258 -4.95 -14.64 -12.77
C ILE A 258 -4.46 -15.83 -13.61
N ASN A 259 -3.81 -15.59 -14.75
CA ASN A 259 -3.28 -16.65 -15.61
C ASN A 259 -2.18 -17.45 -14.91
N GLU A 260 -1.26 -16.79 -14.21
CA GLU A 260 -0.21 -17.47 -13.43
C GLU A 260 -0.81 -18.30 -12.29
N MET A 261 -1.81 -17.77 -11.57
CA MET A 261 -2.50 -18.50 -10.51
C MET A 261 -3.22 -19.76 -11.06
N LYS A 262 -3.91 -19.64 -12.20
CA LYS A 262 -4.54 -20.78 -12.88
C LYS A 262 -3.51 -21.81 -13.33
N SER A 263 -2.38 -21.38 -13.88
CA SER A 263 -1.28 -22.27 -14.30
C SER A 263 -0.70 -23.05 -13.10
N ALA A 264 -0.70 -22.44 -11.93
CA ALA A 264 -0.33 -23.08 -10.65
C ALA A 264 -1.47 -23.90 -10.02
N LYS A 265 -2.60 -24.09 -10.73
CA LYS A 265 -3.80 -24.82 -10.28
C LYS A 265 -4.41 -24.25 -8.98
N LYS A 266 -4.38 -22.93 -8.83
CA LYS A 266 -4.98 -22.21 -7.69
C LYS A 266 -6.33 -21.62 -8.08
N ASN A 267 -7.32 -21.77 -7.20
CA ASN A 267 -8.61 -21.09 -7.28
C ASN A 267 -8.50 -19.78 -6.50
N VAL A 268 -8.63 -18.67 -7.18
CA VAL A 268 -8.48 -17.35 -6.54
C VAL A 268 -9.84 -16.72 -6.31
N GLN A 269 -10.14 -16.41 -5.05
CA GLN A 269 -11.26 -15.57 -4.67
C GLN A 269 -10.73 -14.18 -4.31
N VAL A 270 -11.10 -13.18 -5.12
CA VAL A 270 -10.77 -11.79 -4.83
C VAL A 270 -11.87 -11.16 -3.99
N VAL A 271 -11.50 -10.57 -2.86
CA VAL A 271 -12.41 -9.84 -1.96
C VAL A 271 -12.02 -8.36 -1.90
N SER A 272 -12.98 -7.50 -1.53
CA SER A 272 -12.71 -6.07 -1.38
C SER A 272 -11.90 -5.81 -0.12
N SER A 273 -10.83 -5.03 -0.22
CA SER A 273 -10.07 -4.56 0.94
C SER A 273 -10.88 -3.56 1.78
N ARG A 274 -10.54 -3.45 3.07
CA ARG A 274 -11.11 -2.51 4.02
C ARG A 274 -10.02 -1.66 4.66
N PRO A 275 -10.30 -0.38 4.94
CA PRO A 275 -9.31 0.52 5.51
C PRO A 275 -8.94 0.10 6.95
N ALA A 276 -7.72 0.46 7.36
CA ALA A 276 -7.13 0.07 8.64
C ALA A 276 -8.00 0.47 9.86
N ASN A 277 -8.72 1.59 9.79
CA ASN A 277 -9.59 2.07 10.86
C ASN A 277 -10.79 1.14 11.15
N GLU A 278 -11.22 0.27 10.23
CA GLU A 278 -12.26 -0.71 10.47
C GLU A 278 -11.79 -1.94 11.25
N SER A 279 -10.48 -2.11 11.47
CA SER A 279 -9.93 -3.19 12.31
C SER A 279 -10.49 -3.19 13.73
N VAL A 280 -10.93 -2.03 14.23
CA VAL A 280 -11.52 -1.85 15.56
C VAL A 280 -12.75 -2.73 15.82
N PHE A 281 -13.37 -3.27 14.78
CA PHE A 281 -14.50 -4.19 14.92
C PHE A 281 -14.09 -5.62 15.23
N TYR A 282 -12.84 -5.99 14.98
CA TYR A 282 -12.36 -7.38 14.98
C TYR A 282 -11.21 -7.64 15.96
N LEU A 283 -10.85 -6.62 16.78
CA LEU A 283 -9.79 -6.64 17.80
C LEU A 283 -10.30 -6.72 19.23
#